data_1235475fe5b678cde38eb2a201f48bf8
#
_entry.id   1235475fe5b678cde38eb2a201f48bf8
#
_cell.length_a   1.000
_cell.length_b   1.000
_cell.length_c   1.000
_cell.angle_alpha   90.00
_cell.angle_beta   90.00
_cell.angle_gamma   90.00
#
_symmetry.space_group_name_H-M   'P 1'
#
loop_
_entity.id
_entity.type
_entity.pdbx_description
1 polymer ?
#
loop_
_entity_poly.entity_id
_entity_poly.type
_entity_poly.pdbx_seq_one_letter_code
_entity_poly.pdbx_strand_id
1 'polypeptide(L)'
;MRGKDEKNSTSKKFALSSPDRRHTIRLIALGLSMPLVACGRAVPKYIVLDVVMYSYVDRVITDIIFNDTDLGVMNRYGSTGTIVGVGIPFGLQTLQWTLGGPKGTPRNGEVVYINSKLAISQQQIPEGTRYLGLHLYPDDTAEVTFDAFLPQRKQREKKYH
;
A
#
# COMPACT_ATOMS: atom_id res chain seq x y z
N MET A 1 -10.62 67.29 6.40
CA MET A 1 -10.79 67.31 7.86
C MET A 1 -9.87 66.22 8.39
N ARG A 2 -8.66 66.56 8.84
CA ARG A 2 -8.25 66.92 10.20
C ARG A 2 -8.71 65.84 11.19
N GLY A 3 -7.84 65.18 11.90
CA GLY A 3 -6.78 65.42 12.83
C GLY A 3 -6.01 64.11 13.06
N LYS A 4 -4.71 64.03 13.19
CA LYS A 4 -3.86 64.51 14.31
C LYS A 4 -4.28 63.93 15.64
N ASP A 5 -3.50 63.25 16.37
CA ASP A 5 -2.28 63.40 17.13
C ASP A 5 -2.15 62.12 18.02
N GLU A 6 -1.15 61.72 18.60
CA GLU A 6 0.17 62.12 19.04
C GLU A 6 0.69 61.06 20.04
N LYS A 7 1.95 60.73 19.89
CA LYS A 7 2.97 60.36 20.89
C LYS A 7 2.53 59.82 22.27
N ASN A 8 3.16 58.74 22.71
CA ASN A 8 4.06 58.89 23.87
C ASN A 8 5.14 57.82 23.98
N SER A 9 6.34 58.30 24.05
CA SER A 9 7.60 57.65 24.37
C SER A 9 7.69 57.47 25.91
N THR A 10 8.10 56.30 26.37
CA THR A 10 8.73 56.24 27.69
C THR A 10 9.85 55.17 27.71
N SER A 11 11.04 55.69 27.54
CA SER A 11 12.31 55.08 27.83
C SER A 11 12.44 54.86 29.35
N LYS A 12 12.70 53.64 29.80
CA LYS A 12 13.27 53.40 31.14
C LYS A 12 14.57 52.66 30.98
N LYS A 13 15.64 53.42 31.09
CA LYS A 13 16.96 52.95 31.46
C LYS A 13 16.93 52.42 32.89
N PHE A 14 17.39 51.23 33.12
CA PHE A 14 17.82 50.81 34.42
C PHE A 14 19.27 50.27 34.35
N ALA A 15 19.97 50.80 35.30
CA ALA A 15 21.40 50.86 35.44
C ALA A 15 22.06 49.50 35.75
N LEU A 16 23.35 49.44 35.37
CA LEU A 16 24.32 48.45 35.80
C LEU A 16 24.45 48.43 37.33
N SER A 17 24.51 47.28 37.90
CA SER A 17 25.16 46.99 39.18
C SER A 17 25.97 45.69 39.06
N SER A 18 27.27 45.81 38.92
CA SER A 18 28.24 44.84 39.40
C SER A 18 28.65 45.28 40.80
N PRO A 19 29.09 44.46 41.74
CA PRO A 19 30.02 43.35 41.61
C PRO A 19 29.73 42.20 42.62
N ASP A 20 30.29 41.04 42.54
CA ASP A 20 31.43 40.63 43.39
C ASP A 20 31.94 39.22 43.04
N ARG A 21 33.20 39.08 43.23
CA ARG A 21 34.04 37.93 42.98
C ARG A 21 33.82 36.81 44.00
N ARG A 22 34.17 35.62 43.55
CA ARG A 22 34.51 34.39 44.29
C ARG A 22 33.33 33.47 44.53
N HIS A 23 33.23 32.45 43.66
CA HIS A 23 33.11 31.05 44.16
C HIS A 23 33.28 30.07 42.99
N THR A 24 34.35 29.37 43.05
CA THR A 24 34.54 27.93 42.80
C THR A 24 33.94 27.35 41.51
N ILE A 25 34.82 27.16 40.53
CA ILE A 25 34.64 26.29 39.40
C ILE A 25 34.40 24.85 39.91
N ARG A 26 33.15 24.35 39.82
CA ARG A 26 32.87 22.92 39.81
C ARG A 26 32.54 22.57 38.38
N LEU A 27 33.50 21.98 37.68
CA LEU A 27 33.35 21.29 36.42
C LEU A 27 32.41 20.10 36.66
N ILE A 28 31.15 20.27 36.39
CA ILE A 28 30.22 19.15 36.17
C ILE A 28 30.31 18.84 34.67
N ALA A 29 31.13 17.82 34.36
CA ALA A 29 31.08 17.19 33.03
C ALA A 29 29.75 16.48 32.89
N LEU A 30 28.73 17.21 32.41
CA LEU A 30 27.50 16.57 31.92
C LEU A 30 27.88 15.88 30.60
N GLY A 31 28.07 14.57 30.68
CA GLY A 31 28.19 13.71 29.51
C GLY A 31 26.90 13.82 28.68
N LEU A 32 26.99 14.50 27.56
CA LEU A 32 25.96 14.47 26.53
C LEU A 32 25.93 13.05 25.95
N SER A 33 25.17 12.15 26.55
CA SER A 33 24.77 10.90 25.92
C SER A 33 23.78 11.26 24.84
N MET A 34 24.25 11.50 23.60
CA MET A 34 23.40 11.57 22.41
C MET A 34 22.74 10.20 22.25
N PRO A 35 21.41 10.10 22.28
CA PRO A 35 20.76 8.89 21.84
C PRO A 35 21.08 8.72 20.35
N LEU A 36 21.82 7.66 20.01
CA LEU A 36 21.91 7.15 18.65
C LEU A 36 20.48 6.77 18.25
N VAL A 37 19.79 7.71 17.63
CA VAL A 37 18.53 7.41 16.90
C VAL A 37 18.95 6.48 15.77
N ALA A 38 18.87 5.17 16.01
CA ALA A 38 18.93 4.18 14.96
C ALA A 38 17.80 4.53 13.98
N CYS A 39 18.15 5.09 12.84
CA CYS A 39 17.25 5.21 11.71
C CYS A 39 16.87 3.78 11.28
N GLY A 40 15.93 3.17 11.98
CA GLY A 40 15.27 1.97 11.53
C GLY A 40 14.65 2.28 10.16
N ARG A 41 15.18 1.67 9.09
CA ARG A 41 14.52 1.71 7.79
C ARG A 41 13.09 1.24 8.03
N ALA A 42 12.13 2.12 7.84
CA ALA A 42 10.73 1.76 7.89
C ALA A 42 10.52 0.65 6.84
N VAL A 43 10.09 -0.53 7.28
CA VAL A 43 9.74 -1.62 6.37
C VAL A 43 8.58 -1.11 5.50
N PRO A 44 8.68 -1.15 4.18
CA PRO A 44 7.60 -0.69 3.32
C PRO A 44 6.33 -1.47 3.65
N LYS A 45 5.21 -0.76 3.77
CA LYS A 45 3.90 -1.37 4.07
C LYS A 45 3.24 -1.96 2.83
N TYR A 46 3.72 -1.66 1.64
CA TYR A 46 3.18 -2.10 0.35
C TYR A 46 4.29 -2.12 -0.71
N ILE A 47 4.01 -2.82 -1.79
CA ILE A 47 4.79 -2.80 -3.03
C ILE A 47 3.92 -2.29 -4.18
N VAL A 48 4.50 -1.64 -5.18
CA VAL A 48 3.80 -1.23 -6.40
C VAL A 48 4.21 -2.15 -7.53
N LEU A 49 3.24 -2.84 -8.12
CA LEU A 49 3.46 -3.77 -9.24
C LEU A 49 2.43 -3.53 -10.35
N ASP A 50 2.76 -3.97 -11.54
CA ASP A 50 1.82 -4.07 -12.64
C ASP A 50 1.04 -5.38 -12.51
N VAL A 51 -0.29 -5.33 -12.60
CA VAL A 51 -1.15 -6.50 -12.41
C VAL A 51 -1.67 -7.00 -13.75
N VAL A 52 -1.59 -8.31 -13.95
CA VAL A 52 -2.22 -9.02 -15.07
C VAL A 52 -3.11 -10.12 -14.50
N MET A 53 -4.36 -10.15 -14.92
CA MET A 53 -5.30 -11.14 -14.41
C MET A 53 -5.60 -12.22 -15.44
N TYR A 54 -5.86 -13.44 -14.94
CA TYR A 54 -6.26 -14.60 -15.70
C TYR A 54 -7.50 -15.24 -15.08
N SER A 55 -8.57 -15.35 -15.85
CA SER A 55 -9.78 -16.07 -15.46
C SER A 55 -9.76 -17.49 -15.98
N TYR A 56 -10.02 -18.44 -15.09
CA TYR A 56 -10.30 -19.84 -15.40
C TYR A 56 -11.79 -20.16 -15.23
N VAL A 57 -12.58 -19.11 -14.98
CA VAL A 57 -14.04 -19.19 -14.78
C VAL A 57 -14.74 -19.26 -16.12
N ASP A 58 -15.74 -20.14 -16.24
CA ASP A 58 -16.53 -20.37 -17.46
C ASP A 58 -17.63 -19.31 -17.64
N ARG A 59 -17.31 -18.05 -17.37
CA ARG A 59 -18.22 -16.92 -17.58
C ARG A 59 -17.48 -15.58 -17.52
N VAL A 60 -18.18 -14.53 -17.92
CA VAL A 60 -17.75 -13.16 -17.69
C VAL A 60 -17.75 -12.89 -16.18
N ILE A 61 -16.75 -12.20 -15.70
CA ILE A 61 -16.69 -11.68 -14.34
C ILE A 61 -16.45 -10.17 -14.39
N THR A 62 -17.13 -9.44 -13.53
CA THR A 62 -17.10 -7.98 -13.48
C THR A 62 -16.77 -7.50 -12.07
N ASP A 63 -16.54 -6.20 -11.92
CA ASP A 63 -16.32 -5.56 -10.63
C ASP A 63 -15.29 -6.30 -9.80
N ILE A 64 -14.13 -6.59 -10.43
CA ILE A 64 -13.03 -7.31 -9.77
C ILE A 64 -12.30 -6.33 -8.86
N ILE A 65 -12.53 -6.44 -7.55
CA ILE A 65 -11.96 -5.54 -6.55
C ILE A 65 -10.86 -6.28 -5.79
N PHE A 66 -9.64 -5.77 -5.87
CA PHE A 66 -8.47 -6.29 -5.15
C PHE A 66 -7.93 -5.21 -4.22
N ASN A 67 -8.02 -5.42 -2.90
CA ASN A 67 -7.63 -4.44 -1.88
C ASN A 67 -8.20 -3.04 -2.15
N ASP A 68 -9.51 -2.97 -2.34
CA ASP A 68 -10.26 -1.74 -2.66
C ASP A 68 -9.90 -1.08 -4.01
N THR A 69 -9.04 -1.72 -4.81
CA THR A 69 -8.70 -1.27 -6.16
C THR A 69 -9.55 -2.02 -7.18
N ASP A 70 -10.28 -1.28 -8.02
CA ASP A 70 -11.02 -1.85 -9.13
C ASP A 70 -10.05 -2.25 -10.26
N LEU A 71 -10.04 -3.53 -10.58
CA LEU A 71 -9.24 -4.11 -11.65
C LEU A 71 -10.05 -4.33 -12.94
N GLY A 72 -11.34 -3.97 -12.94
CA GLY A 72 -12.23 -4.02 -14.10
C GLY A 72 -12.92 -5.36 -14.31
N VAL A 73 -12.95 -5.81 -15.57
CA VAL A 73 -13.75 -6.96 -16.03
C VAL A 73 -12.90 -7.96 -16.80
N MET A 74 -13.32 -9.22 -16.78
CA MET A 74 -12.70 -10.28 -17.60
C MET A 74 -13.75 -11.12 -18.32
N ASN A 75 -13.43 -11.47 -19.55
CA ASN A 75 -14.22 -12.44 -20.32
C ASN A 75 -14.02 -13.86 -19.77
N ARG A 76 -14.95 -14.73 -20.13
CA ARG A 76 -14.90 -16.17 -19.93
C ARG A 76 -13.55 -16.74 -20.37
N TYR A 77 -12.83 -17.43 -19.47
CA TYR A 77 -11.47 -17.93 -19.70
C TYR A 77 -10.51 -16.87 -20.26
N GLY A 78 -10.76 -15.60 -19.93
CA GLY A 78 -10.02 -14.45 -20.47
C GLY A 78 -8.78 -14.10 -19.65
N SER A 79 -8.13 -13.06 -20.13
CA SER A 79 -7.09 -12.32 -19.40
C SER A 79 -7.32 -10.83 -19.59
N THR A 80 -6.78 -10.03 -18.67
CA THR A 80 -6.74 -8.58 -18.87
C THR A 80 -5.47 -8.18 -19.61
N GLY A 81 -5.43 -6.92 -20.05
CA GLY A 81 -4.15 -6.25 -20.28
C GLY A 81 -3.42 -5.99 -18.95
N THR A 82 -2.35 -5.24 -19.02
CA THR A 82 -1.59 -4.81 -17.85
C THR A 82 -2.27 -3.62 -17.18
N ILE A 83 -2.54 -3.74 -15.88
CA ILE A 83 -3.01 -2.66 -15.04
C ILE A 83 -1.80 -2.13 -14.29
N VAL A 84 -1.36 -0.93 -14.64
CA VAL A 84 -0.07 -0.38 -14.23
C VAL A 84 -0.14 0.26 -12.85
N GLY A 85 0.88 0.03 -12.03
CA GLY A 85 1.11 0.81 -10.81
C GLY A 85 0.16 0.51 -9.66
N VAL A 86 -0.30 -0.72 -9.51
CA VAL A 86 -1.19 -1.13 -8.41
C VAL A 86 -0.41 -1.24 -7.11
N GLY A 87 -0.85 -0.52 -6.08
CA GLY A 87 -0.31 -0.60 -4.72
C GLY A 87 -0.83 -1.85 -3.99
N ILE A 88 0.05 -2.77 -3.64
CA ILE A 88 -0.29 -4.04 -3.01
C ILE A 88 0.24 -4.06 -1.60
N PRO A 89 -0.62 -4.01 -0.57
CA PRO A 89 -0.20 -4.08 0.83
C PRO A 89 0.38 -5.46 1.18
N PHE A 90 1.31 -5.50 2.11
CA PHE A 90 1.75 -6.77 2.67
C PHE A 90 0.74 -7.27 3.71
N GLY A 91 0.58 -8.59 3.77
CA GLY A 91 -0.36 -9.27 4.65
C GLY A 91 -1.48 -9.97 3.89
N LEU A 92 -2.63 -10.10 4.54
CA LEU A 92 -3.83 -10.71 3.94
C LEU A 92 -4.42 -9.76 2.89
N GLN A 93 -4.75 -10.33 1.74
CA GLN A 93 -5.37 -9.62 0.64
C GLN A 93 -6.87 -9.86 0.64
N THR A 94 -7.63 -8.85 0.21
CA THR A 94 -9.06 -8.96 -0.08
C THR A 94 -9.27 -9.02 -1.59
N LEU A 95 -10.14 -9.91 -2.03
CA LEU A 95 -10.49 -10.06 -3.43
C LEU A 95 -11.95 -10.49 -3.56
N GLN A 96 -12.67 -9.78 -4.41
CA GLN A 96 -14.05 -10.10 -4.76
C GLN A 96 -14.30 -9.81 -6.23
N TRP A 97 -15.34 -10.44 -6.80
CA TRP A 97 -15.80 -10.19 -8.15
C TRP A 97 -17.27 -10.51 -8.29
N THR A 98 -17.93 -9.96 -9.31
CA THR A 98 -19.32 -10.26 -9.64
C THR A 98 -19.40 -11.28 -10.78
N LEU A 99 -20.19 -12.32 -10.61
CA LEU A 99 -20.44 -13.32 -11.65
C LEU A 99 -21.43 -12.78 -12.67
N GLY A 100 -21.00 -12.60 -13.91
CA GLY A 100 -21.83 -12.16 -15.02
C GLY A 100 -22.43 -13.34 -15.80
N GLY A 101 -23.36 -13.05 -16.70
CA GLY A 101 -23.92 -14.02 -17.62
C GLY A 101 -25.30 -13.58 -18.19
N PRO A 102 -25.83 -14.28 -19.18
CA PRO A 102 -27.17 -14.07 -19.67
C PRO A 102 -28.22 -14.22 -18.57
N LYS A 103 -29.40 -13.62 -18.78
CA LYS A 103 -30.55 -13.77 -17.87
C LYS A 103 -30.90 -15.25 -17.70
N GLY A 104 -31.01 -15.70 -16.43
CA GLY A 104 -31.32 -17.08 -16.10
C GLY A 104 -30.09 -17.96 -15.84
N THR A 105 -28.90 -17.46 -16.06
CA THR A 105 -27.68 -18.18 -15.66
C THR A 105 -27.59 -18.28 -14.11
N PRO A 106 -27.36 -19.47 -13.56
CA PRO A 106 -27.19 -19.64 -12.11
C PRO A 106 -26.13 -18.70 -11.54
N ARG A 107 -26.38 -18.15 -10.35
CA ARG A 107 -25.48 -17.22 -9.65
C ARG A 107 -25.17 -15.93 -10.45
N ASN A 108 -25.99 -15.54 -11.45
CA ASN A 108 -25.76 -14.31 -12.21
C ASN A 108 -26.02 -13.08 -11.35
N GLY A 109 -25.06 -12.17 -11.28
CA GLY A 109 -25.07 -10.99 -10.41
C GLY A 109 -24.63 -11.27 -8.97
N GLU A 110 -24.23 -12.50 -8.63
CA GLU A 110 -23.70 -12.83 -7.31
C GLU A 110 -22.30 -12.26 -7.13
N VAL A 111 -22.08 -11.61 -6.00
CA VAL A 111 -20.74 -11.18 -5.57
C VAL A 111 -20.05 -12.34 -4.86
N VAL A 112 -18.92 -12.72 -5.40
CA VAL A 112 -18.08 -13.79 -4.86
C VAL A 112 -16.92 -13.17 -4.09
N TYR A 113 -16.69 -13.66 -2.89
CA TYR A 113 -15.50 -13.36 -2.11
C TYR A 113 -14.54 -14.54 -2.18
N ILE A 114 -13.25 -14.23 -2.23
CA ILE A 114 -12.23 -15.28 -2.26
C ILE A 114 -12.38 -16.26 -1.09
N ASN A 115 -12.40 -17.54 -1.41
CA ASN A 115 -12.53 -18.63 -0.43
C ASN A 115 -11.17 -19.18 0.06
N SER A 116 -10.07 -18.61 -0.39
CA SER A 116 -8.71 -18.99 0.00
C SER A 116 -8.01 -17.85 0.75
N LYS A 117 -7.10 -18.20 1.66
CA LYS A 117 -6.22 -17.19 2.28
C LYS A 117 -5.17 -16.77 1.27
N LEU A 118 -5.30 -15.57 0.76
CA LEU A 118 -4.29 -14.95 -0.09
C LEU A 118 -3.48 -13.99 0.77
N ALA A 119 -2.25 -14.35 1.09
CA ALA A 119 -1.35 -13.51 1.85
C ALA A 119 -0.08 -13.22 1.05
N ILE A 120 0.36 -11.98 1.06
CA ILE A 120 1.57 -11.53 0.37
C ILE A 120 2.56 -11.01 1.40
N SER A 121 3.77 -11.54 1.38
CA SER A 121 4.86 -11.07 2.22
C SER A 121 6.04 -10.61 1.36
N GLN A 122 6.84 -9.71 1.89
CA GLN A 122 8.01 -9.20 1.17
C GLN A 122 9.00 -10.32 0.80
N GLN A 123 9.11 -11.35 1.63
CA GLN A 123 10.03 -12.48 1.41
C GLN A 123 9.60 -13.39 0.26
N GLN A 124 8.32 -13.36 -0.12
CA GLN A 124 7.79 -14.14 -1.26
C GLN A 124 8.05 -13.49 -2.60
N ILE A 125 8.46 -12.22 -2.61
CA ILE A 125 8.61 -11.45 -3.83
C ILE A 125 10.09 -11.49 -4.25
N PRO A 126 10.43 -12.14 -5.38
CA PRO A 126 11.79 -12.17 -5.89
C PRO A 126 12.30 -10.76 -6.22
N GLU A 127 13.61 -10.57 -6.12
CA GLU A 127 14.24 -9.34 -6.57
C GLU A 127 14.03 -9.13 -8.09
N GLY A 128 13.77 -7.89 -8.49
CA GLY A 128 13.48 -7.57 -9.88
C GLY A 128 12.05 -7.85 -10.34
N THR A 129 11.14 -8.28 -9.43
CA THR A 129 9.71 -8.44 -9.74
C THR A 129 9.11 -7.12 -10.21
N ARG A 130 8.40 -7.16 -11.33
CA ARG A 130 7.64 -6.03 -11.91
C ARG A 130 6.16 -6.31 -12.00
N TYR A 131 5.77 -7.57 -12.12
CA TYR A 131 4.40 -8.00 -12.36
C TYR A 131 3.88 -8.88 -11.25
N LEU A 132 2.59 -8.73 -10.96
CA LEU A 132 1.77 -9.68 -10.22
C LEU A 132 0.78 -10.32 -11.19
N GLY A 133 0.86 -11.63 -11.35
CA GLY A 133 -0.17 -12.41 -12.04
C GLY A 133 -1.25 -12.83 -11.05
N LEU A 134 -2.51 -12.44 -11.27
CA LEU A 134 -3.65 -12.81 -10.45
C LEU A 134 -4.50 -13.85 -11.19
N HIS A 135 -4.64 -15.05 -10.64
CA HIS A 135 -5.32 -16.18 -11.23
C HIS A 135 -6.60 -16.49 -10.48
N LEU A 136 -7.77 -16.38 -11.14
CA LEU A 136 -9.11 -16.57 -10.56
C LEU A 136 -9.71 -17.90 -11.01
N TYR A 137 -10.10 -18.76 -10.07
CA TYR A 137 -10.57 -20.12 -10.33
C TYR A 137 -12.07 -20.30 -10.12
N PRO A 138 -12.68 -21.35 -10.74
CA PRO A 138 -14.13 -21.61 -10.67
C PRO A 138 -14.65 -22.01 -9.28
N ASP A 139 -13.76 -22.43 -8.38
CA ASP A 139 -14.04 -22.81 -7.00
C ASP A 139 -13.96 -21.62 -6.02
N ASP A 140 -14.06 -20.41 -6.55
CA ASP A 140 -13.99 -19.16 -5.82
C ASP A 140 -12.64 -18.98 -5.08
N THR A 141 -11.57 -19.63 -5.58
CA THR A 141 -10.20 -19.43 -5.10
C THR A 141 -9.38 -18.56 -6.03
N ALA A 142 -8.29 -18.01 -5.51
CA ALA A 142 -7.32 -17.26 -6.32
C ALA A 142 -5.89 -17.56 -5.88
N GLU A 143 -4.96 -17.35 -6.82
CA GLU A 143 -3.52 -17.43 -6.59
C GLU A 143 -2.83 -16.20 -7.19
N VAL A 144 -1.66 -15.88 -6.66
CA VAL A 144 -0.77 -14.87 -7.23
C VAL A 144 0.56 -15.48 -7.68
N THR A 145 1.14 -14.90 -8.72
CA THR A 145 2.52 -15.13 -9.15
C THR A 145 3.27 -13.82 -9.17
N PHE A 146 4.58 -13.89 -9.03
CA PHE A 146 5.48 -12.74 -9.07
C PHE A 146 6.51 -12.95 -10.17
N ASP A 147 6.55 -12.04 -11.13
CA ASP A 147 7.33 -12.20 -12.34
C ASP A 147 8.10 -10.91 -12.69
N ALA A 148 9.32 -11.05 -13.20
CA ALA A 148 10.09 -9.93 -13.75
C ALA A 148 9.62 -9.52 -15.15
N PHE A 149 8.99 -10.44 -15.86
CA PHE A 149 8.41 -10.25 -17.19
C PHE A 149 6.91 -10.47 -17.16
N LEU A 150 6.23 -10.20 -18.27
CA LEU A 150 4.79 -10.37 -18.38
C LEU A 150 4.38 -11.80 -17.97
N PRO A 151 3.55 -11.95 -16.94
CA PRO A 151 3.11 -13.25 -16.45
C PRO A 151 2.45 -14.06 -17.56
N GLN A 152 2.54 -15.37 -17.46
CA GLN A 152 1.87 -16.26 -18.38
C GLN A 152 0.72 -16.99 -17.70
N ARG A 153 -0.29 -17.33 -18.48
CA ARG A 153 -1.39 -18.15 -18.03
C ARG A 153 -0.87 -19.51 -17.55
N LYS A 154 -1.20 -19.90 -16.33
CA LYS A 154 -0.89 -21.25 -15.84
C LYS A 154 -1.61 -22.30 -16.69
N GLN A 155 -0.89 -23.29 -17.19
CA GLN A 155 -1.51 -24.46 -17.78
C GLN A 155 -2.05 -25.32 -16.65
N ARG A 156 -3.38 -25.52 -16.61
CA ARG A 156 -3.97 -26.50 -15.70
C ARG A 156 -3.53 -27.89 -16.15
N GLU A 157 -2.82 -28.63 -15.32
CA GLU A 157 -2.68 -30.07 -15.56
C GLU A 157 -4.08 -30.65 -15.65
N LYS A 158 -4.42 -31.21 -16.83
CA LYS A 158 -5.66 -31.96 -16.99
C LYS A 158 -5.53 -33.18 -16.10
N LYS A 159 -6.15 -33.17 -14.92
CA LYS A 159 -6.42 -34.41 -14.19
C LYS A 159 -7.40 -35.18 -15.05
N TYR A 160 -6.88 -36.14 -15.81
CA TYR A 160 -7.69 -37.18 -16.43
C TYR A 160 -8.25 -38.06 -15.30
N HIS A 161 -9.55 -38.01 -15.10
CA HIS A 161 -10.31 -38.97 -14.30
C HIS A 161 -10.82 -40.07 -15.23
#